data_71c5ff7616dba9da2f2ddfc2c8513f3b
#
_entry.id   71c5ff7616dba9da2f2ddfc2c8513f3b
#
_cell.length_a   1.000
_cell.length_b   1.000
_cell.length_c   1.000
_cell.angle_alpha   90.00
_cell.angle_beta   90.00
_cell.angle_gamma   90.00
#
_symmetry.space_group_name_H-M   'P 1'
#
loop_
_entity.id
_entity.type
_entity.pdbx_description
1 polymer ?
#
loop_
_entity_poly.entity_id
_entity_poly.type
_entity_poly.pdbx_seq_one_letter_code
_entity_poly.pdbx_strand_id
1 'polypeptide(L)'
;MTSPKSVTNSFSLEREWLDLQFRAARLTSRTFLCESYLRIRVEGDSLAGFGSASGVDDHVRIFLPGYDAADAPVTDLPSGEELREFPSREFTPLEWGTTDDGVPYLDLEFALHGDLESPELPESGDGVASRWAVHAPIGSPIGIGGPRGTTRIVGSPDGWLLAGDETAIAQIRRYAATIPEDVPALILIEVRNGAHQVDIETTAPVAYVHRGSDGIPGAALAAALLALDDDDKPGEDPFVFIAAEQAIVKPARDLAARWGIDIERAVIKGYGKSGDTE
;
A
#
# COMPACT_ATOMS: atom_id res chain seq x y z
N MET A 1 25.96 -36.35 -14.26
CA MET A 1 25.09 -35.45 -15.00
C MET A 1 23.72 -35.55 -14.39
N THR A 2 23.42 -34.72 -13.40
CA THR A 2 22.09 -34.58 -12.81
C THR A 2 21.29 -33.69 -13.72
N SER A 3 20.21 -34.21 -14.30
CA SER A 3 19.23 -33.42 -15.04
C SER A 3 18.68 -32.30 -14.10
N PRO A 4 18.51 -31.09 -14.58
CA PRO A 4 17.83 -30.05 -13.78
C PRO A 4 16.40 -30.58 -13.47
N LYS A 5 16.05 -30.64 -12.19
CA LYS A 5 14.65 -30.80 -11.76
C LYS A 5 13.87 -29.68 -12.43
N SER A 6 12.86 -30.00 -13.23
CA SER A 6 11.89 -28.99 -13.67
C SER A 6 11.17 -28.53 -12.41
N VAL A 7 11.46 -27.35 -11.96
CA VAL A 7 10.66 -26.69 -10.92
C VAL A 7 9.29 -26.48 -11.54
N THR A 8 8.33 -27.29 -11.13
CA THR A 8 6.93 -27.05 -11.49
C THR A 8 6.49 -25.86 -10.64
N ASN A 9 6.33 -24.70 -11.27
CA ASN A 9 5.86 -23.50 -10.58
C ASN A 9 4.53 -23.79 -9.86
N SER A 10 4.48 -23.53 -8.55
CA SER A 10 3.30 -23.79 -7.71
C SER A 10 2.20 -22.74 -7.91
N PHE A 11 2.57 -21.55 -8.44
CA PHE A 11 1.65 -20.43 -8.71
C PHE A 11 2.11 -19.60 -9.91
N SER A 12 1.24 -18.72 -10.37
CA SER A 12 1.52 -17.65 -11.34
C SER A 12 0.88 -16.35 -10.92
N LEU A 13 1.34 -15.22 -11.48
CA LEU A 13 0.70 -13.93 -11.36
C LEU A 13 -0.08 -13.63 -12.64
N GLU A 14 -1.38 -13.49 -12.53
CA GLU A 14 -2.25 -13.11 -13.64
C GLU A 14 -2.69 -11.66 -13.47
N ARG A 15 -2.47 -10.85 -14.51
CA ARG A 15 -2.86 -9.45 -14.55
C ARG A 15 -4.11 -9.30 -15.38
N GLU A 16 -5.09 -8.60 -14.83
CA GLU A 16 -6.37 -8.30 -15.49
C GLU A 16 -6.56 -6.78 -15.54
N TRP A 17 -6.97 -6.26 -16.71
CA TRP A 17 -7.34 -4.87 -16.86
C TRP A 17 -8.81 -4.69 -16.47
N LEU A 18 -9.09 -3.64 -15.71
CA LEU A 18 -10.42 -3.29 -15.25
C LEU A 18 -10.89 -1.99 -15.89
N ASP A 19 -12.20 -1.85 -16.02
CA ASP A 19 -12.81 -0.61 -16.50
C ASP A 19 -12.56 0.52 -15.50
N LEU A 20 -11.90 1.58 -15.98
CA LEU A 20 -11.61 2.74 -15.14
C LEU A 20 -12.92 3.46 -14.77
N GLN A 21 -13.19 3.49 -13.49
CA GLN A 21 -14.31 4.23 -12.93
C GLN A 21 -13.81 5.35 -12.03
N PHE A 22 -14.49 6.50 -12.08
CA PHE A 22 -14.28 7.60 -11.16
C PHE A 22 -15.44 7.66 -10.19
N ARG A 23 -15.11 7.73 -8.91
CA ARG A 23 -16.06 7.76 -7.81
C ARG A 23 -15.77 8.96 -6.93
N ALA A 24 -16.81 9.62 -6.44
CA ALA A 24 -16.68 10.68 -5.45
C ALA A 24 -17.26 10.18 -4.13
N ALA A 25 -16.55 10.45 -3.05
CA ALA A 25 -16.94 10.06 -1.71
C ALA A 25 -16.65 11.19 -0.73
N ARG A 26 -16.99 11.01 0.54
CA ARG A 26 -16.71 11.96 1.62
C ARG A 26 -15.91 11.29 2.72
N LEU A 27 -14.97 12.03 3.28
CA LEU A 27 -14.27 11.65 4.49
C LEU A 27 -15.28 11.59 5.65
N THR A 28 -15.44 10.40 6.26
CA THR A 28 -16.39 10.22 7.37
C THR A 28 -15.70 9.93 8.70
N SER A 29 -14.50 9.34 8.65
CA SER A 29 -13.73 9.14 9.87
C SER A 29 -12.23 9.13 9.63
N ARG A 30 -11.50 9.34 10.72
CA ARG A 30 -10.04 9.38 10.76
C ARG A 30 -9.55 8.76 12.06
N THR A 31 -8.58 7.86 11.97
CA THR A 31 -7.98 7.19 13.11
C THR A 31 -6.47 7.14 12.97
N PHE A 32 -5.74 7.74 13.90
CA PHE A 32 -4.30 7.59 14.00
C PHE A 32 -3.97 6.20 14.57
N LEU A 33 -3.22 5.40 13.83
CA LEU A 33 -2.75 4.10 14.27
C LEU A 33 -1.42 4.22 15.02
N CYS A 34 -0.61 5.22 14.66
CA CYS A 34 0.54 5.74 15.40
C CYS A 34 0.80 7.20 14.97
N GLU A 35 1.88 7.82 15.45
CA GLU A 35 2.19 9.22 15.11
C GLU A 35 2.38 9.48 13.61
N SER A 36 2.86 8.49 12.86
CA SER A 36 3.16 8.61 11.43
C SER A 36 2.28 7.76 10.52
N TYR A 37 1.19 7.21 11.04
CA TYR A 37 0.33 6.35 10.24
C TYR A 37 -1.14 6.52 10.58
N LEU A 38 -1.93 6.78 9.58
CA LEU A 38 -3.31 7.20 9.70
C LEU A 38 -4.22 6.38 8.79
N ARG A 39 -5.37 5.94 9.31
CA ARG A 39 -6.46 5.35 8.51
C ARG A 39 -7.60 6.35 8.38
N ILE A 40 -8.13 6.49 7.18
CA ILE A 40 -9.37 7.21 6.94
C ILE A 40 -10.42 6.25 6.39
N ARG A 41 -11.68 6.56 6.67
CA ARG A 41 -12.85 5.99 5.98
C ARG A 41 -13.50 7.06 5.14
N VAL A 42 -13.82 6.68 3.91
CA VAL A 42 -14.61 7.51 2.99
C VAL A 42 -15.86 6.76 2.59
N GLU A 43 -16.98 7.47 2.49
CA GLU A 43 -18.29 6.89 2.22
C GLU A 43 -18.99 7.63 1.08
N GLY A 44 -19.83 6.90 0.35
CA GLY A 44 -20.67 7.48 -0.69
C GLY A 44 -21.29 6.45 -1.63
N ASP A 45 -22.45 6.73 -2.17
CA ASP A 45 -23.20 5.84 -3.05
C ASP A 45 -22.41 5.43 -4.30
N SER A 46 -21.51 6.29 -4.79
CA SER A 46 -20.69 5.99 -5.96
C SER A 46 -19.63 4.90 -5.71
N LEU A 47 -19.40 4.51 -4.45
CA LEU A 47 -18.56 3.38 -4.08
C LEU A 47 -19.29 2.03 -4.22
N ALA A 48 -20.59 2.02 -4.52
CA ALA A 48 -21.33 0.78 -4.73
C ALA A 48 -20.64 -0.08 -5.82
N GLY A 49 -20.41 -1.36 -5.48
CA GLY A 49 -19.71 -2.31 -6.36
C GLY A 49 -18.19 -2.12 -6.43
N PHE A 50 -17.60 -1.20 -5.66
CA PHE A 50 -16.14 -1.13 -5.54
C PHE A 50 -15.58 -2.47 -5.08
N GLY A 51 -14.47 -2.89 -5.67
CA GLY A 51 -13.79 -4.12 -5.30
C GLY A 51 -14.40 -5.41 -5.83
N SER A 52 -15.54 -5.38 -6.57
CA SER A 52 -16.17 -6.59 -7.10
C SER A 52 -15.27 -7.43 -8.03
N ALA A 53 -14.28 -6.80 -8.66
CA ALA A 53 -13.29 -7.45 -9.51
C ALA A 53 -11.86 -7.39 -8.90
N SER A 54 -11.73 -6.97 -7.65
CA SER A 54 -10.42 -6.80 -6.98
C SER A 54 -9.67 -8.12 -6.85
N GLY A 55 -8.34 -8.05 -7.08
CA GLY A 55 -7.37 -9.03 -6.64
C GLY A 55 -6.65 -8.56 -5.39
N VAL A 56 -5.38 -8.87 -5.27
CA VAL A 56 -4.59 -8.51 -4.08
C VAL A 56 -3.65 -7.34 -4.30
N ASP A 57 -3.32 -6.98 -5.54
CA ASP A 57 -2.37 -5.90 -5.88
C ASP A 57 -3.08 -4.76 -6.64
N ASP A 58 -4.14 -4.24 -6.05
CA ASP A 58 -4.90 -3.14 -6.63
C ASP A 58 -4.36 -1.79 -6.19
N HIS A 59 -4.41 -0.82 -7.10
CA HIS A 59 -4.10 0.57 -6.81
C HIS A 59 -5.22 1.48 -7.32
N VAL A 60 -5.60 2.43 -6.50
CA VAL A 60 -6.50 3.52 -6.85
C VAL A 60 -5.74 4.82 -6.87
N ARG A 61 -6.16 5.74 -7.69
CA ARG A 61 -5.72 7.13 -7.64
C ARG A 61 -6.73 7.94 -6.85
N ILE A 62 -6.31 8.49 -5.73
CA ILE A 62 -7.13 9.45 -4.99
C ILE A 62 -6.88 10.85 -5.52
N PHE A 63 -7.92 11.65 -5.57
CA PHE A 63 -7.90 13.06 -5.95
C PHE A 63 -8.35 13.88 -4.75
N LEU A 64 -7.59 14.90 -4.42
CA LEU A 64 -7.70 15.64 -3.16
C LEU A 64 -8.14 17.08 -3.44
N PRO A 65 -9.45 17.33 -3.53
CA PRO A 65 -9.97 18.69 -3.60
C PRO A 65 -9.51 19.51 -2.38
N GLY A 66 -9.27 20.78 -2.61
CA GLY A 66 -8.99 21.70 -1.51
C GLY A 66 -10.12 21.73 -0.49
N TYR A 67 -9.82 22.15 0.72
CA TYR A 67 -10.81 22.42 1.75
C TYR A 67 -10.59 23.83 2.27
N ASP A 68 -11.69 24.47 2.68
CA ASP A 68 -11.58 25.74 3.38
C ASP A 68 -11.16 25.47 4.84
N ALA A 69 -10.04 26.05 5.26
CA ALA A 69 -9.56 25.94 6.65
C ALA A 69 -10.56 26.53 7.68
N ALA A 70 -11.63 27.16 7.23
CA ALA A 70 -12.67 27.77 8.05
C ALA A 70 -13.85 26.83 8.38
N ASP A 71 -13.66 25.52 8.46
CA ASP A 71 -14.60 24.52 9.00
C ASP A 71 -15.82 24.15 8.15
N ALA A 72 -15.93 24.57 6.91
CA ALA A 72 -17.07 24.15 6.07
C ALA A 72 -16.62 23.14 5.01
N PRO A 73 -17.12 21.89 5.04
CA PRO A 73 -16.87 20.97 3.94
C PRO A 73 -17.48 21.55 2.66
N VAL A 74 -16.75 21.44 1.55
CA VAL A 74 -17.30 21.74 0.22
C VAL A 74 -18.57 20.89 0.04
N THR A 75 -19.69 21.52 -0.24
CA THR A 75 -21.00 20.83 -0.26
C THR A 75 -21.18 19.96 -1.49
N ASP A 76 -20.55 20.33 -2.59
CA ASP A 76 -20.71 19.64 -3.86
C ASP A 76 -19.59 18.60 -4.09
N LEU A 77 -19.98 17.40 -4.50
CA LEU A 77 -19.02 16.40 -4.95
C LEU A 77 -18.61 16.72 -6.38
N PRO A 78 -17.29 16.83 -6.67
CA PRO A 78 -16.83 17.09 -8.00
C PRO A 78 -17.17 15.93 -8.94
N SER A 79 -17.41 16.23 -10.21
CA SER A 79 -17.60 15.22 -11.26
C SER A 79 -16.29 14.50 -11.60
N GLY A 80 -16.38 13.36 -12.30
CA GLY A 80 -15.19 12.59 -12.68
C GLY A 80 -14.18 13.37 -13.54
N GLU A 81 -14.61 14.37 -14.31
CA GLU A 81 -13.72 15.24 -15.12
C GLU A 81 -13.05 16.30 -14.24
N GLU A 82 -13.81 16.94 -13.37
CA GLU A 82 -13.31 17.96 -12.44
C GLU A 82 -12.29 17.38 -11.46
N LEU A 83 -12.45 16.10 -11.05
CA LEU A 83 -11.50 15.42 -10.17
C LEU A 83 -10.07 15.40 -10.72
N ARG A 84 -9.88 15.39 -12.03
CA ARG A 84 -8.55 15.34 -12.66
C ARG A 84 -7.73 16.59 -12.48
N GLU A 85 -8.35 17.70 -12.12
CA GLU A 85 -7.68 19.00 -11.90
C GLU A 85 -7.05 19.09 -10.51
N PHE A 86 -7.43 18.20 -9.59
CA PHE A 86 -6.92 18.20 -8.21
C PHE A 86 -5.63 17.41 -8.05
N PRO A 87 -4.80 17.75 -7.06
CA PRO A 87 -3.65 16.95 -6.67
C PRO A 87 -4.05 15.50 -6.45
N SER A 88 -3.24 14.57 -6.95
CA SER A 88 -3.59 13.17 -6.87
C SER A 88 -2.41 12.28 -6.52
N ARG A 89 -2.67 11.17 -5.83
CA ARG A 89 -1.68 10.16 -5.45
C ARG A 89 -2.24 8.76 -5.61
N GLU A 90 -1.35 7.80 -5.80
CA GLU A 90 -1.72 6.38 -5.81
C GLU A 90 -1.75 5.81 -4.41
N PHE A 91 -2.78 5.04 -4.12
CA PHE A 91 -2.99 4.37 -2.83
C PHE A 91 -3.47 2.94 -3.02
N THR A 92 -3.18 2.12 -2.05
CA THR A 92 -3.76 0.79 -1.94
C THR A 92 -5.13 0.89 -1.27
N PRO A 93 -6.22 0.44 -1.91
CA PRO A 93 -7.50 0.29 -1.22
C PRO A 93 -7.34 -0.82 -0.16
N LEU A 94 -7.64 -0.51 1.11
CA LEU A 94 -7.41 -1.46 2.19
C LEU A 94 -8.61 -2.38 2.40
N GLU A 95 -9.72 -1.79 2.75
CA GLU A 95 -10.98 -2.48 3.07
C GLU A 95 -12.15 -1.71 2.46
N TRP A 96 -13.16 -2.41 2.04
CA TRP A 96 -14.39 -1.82 1.49
C TRP A 96 -15.59 -2.71 1.79
N GLY A 97 -16.75 -2.10 1.78
CA GLY A 97 -17.99 -2.81 2.09
C GLY A 97 -19.17 -1.86 2.17
N THR A 98 -20.09 -2.22 3.02
CA THR A 98 -21.28 -1.43 3.30
C THR A 98 -21.42 -1.30 4.82
N THR A 99 -21.69 -0.09 5.31
CA THR A 99 -21.95 0.15 6.73
C THR A 99 -23.27 -0.48 7.17
N ASP A 100 -23.51 -0.52 8.48
CA ASP A 100 -24.78 -1.03 9.03
C ASP A 100 -26.00 -0.25 8.52
N ASP A 101 -25.81 1.03 8.18
CA ASP A 101 -26.84 1.90 7.60
C ASP A 101 -26.99 1.74 6.09
N GLY A 102 -26.25 0.84 5.47
CA GLY A 102 -26.32 0.52 4.04
C GLY A 102 -25.49 1.44 3.14
N VAL A 103 -24.59 2.27 3.68
CA VAL A 103 -23.77 3.20 2.89
C VAL A 103 -22.46 2.52 2.48
N PRO A 104 -22.10 2.51 1.18
CA PRO A 104 -20.82 1.97 0.72
C PRO A 104 -19.62 2.77 1.27
N TYR A 105 -18.55 2.07 1.67
CA TYR A 105 -17.33 2.67 2.19
C TYR A 105 -16.07 2.11 1.57
N LEU A 106 -14.98 2.86 1.73
CA LEU A 106 -13.60 2.47 1.43
C LEU A 106 -12.67 3.02 2.50
N ASP A 107 -11.82 2.15 3.04
CA ASP A 107 -10.74 2.52 3.95
C ASP A 107 -9.41 2.65 3.21
N LEU A 108 -8.68 3.70 3.55
CA LEU A 108 -7.35 4.01 3.02
C LEU A 108 -6.40 4.30 4.17
N GLU A 109 -5.14 3.88 4.05
CA GLU A 109 -4.09 4.17 5.03
C GLU A 109 -3.02 5.07 4.44
N PHE A 110 -2.51 5.96 5.27
CA PHE A 110 -1.54 7.00 4.90
C PHE A 110 -0.30 6.89 5.77
N ALA A 111 0.85 6.66 5.17
CA ALA A 111 2.13 6.96 5.77
C ALA A 111 2.30 8.49 5.75
N LEU A 112 2.40 9.07 6.94
CA LEU A 112 2.46 10.52 7.10
C LEU A 112 3.89 11.03 6.98
N HIS A 113 4.09 12.01 6.13
CA HIS A 113 5.38 12.65 5.89
C HIS A 113 5.21 14.13 5.53
N GLY A 114 6.32 14.86 5.58
CA GLY A 114 6.33 16.30 5.31
C GLY A 114 5.96 17.16 6.52
N ASP A 115 5.74 18.44 6.27
CA ASP A 115 5.27 19.38 7.29
C ASP A 115 3.76 19.19 7.52
N LEU A 116 3.41 18.67 8.68
CA LEU A 116 2.03 18.41 9.09
C LEU A 116 1.48 19.47 10.07
N GLU A 117 2.27 20.47 10.44
CA GLU A 117 1.82 21.53 11.36
C GLU A 117 0.92 22.56 10.66
N SER A 118 1.18 22.83 9.38
CA SER A 118 0.36 23.75 8.60
C SER A 118 -0.91 23.06 8.10
N PRO A 119 -2.11 23.63 8.34
CA PRO A 119 -3.35 23.15 7.78
C PRO A 119 -3.53 23.54 6.29
N GLU A 120 -2.70 24.44 5.76
CA GLU A 120 -2.81 24.86 4.37
C GLU A 120 -2.39 23.72 3.42
N LEU A 121 -3.28 23.36 2.50
CA LEU A 121 -2.99 22.33 1.51
C LEU A 121 -2.06 22.92 0.42
N PRO A 122 -0.88 22.32 0.17
CA PRO A 122 -0.03 22.77 -0.92
C PRO A 122 -0.69 22.46 -2.27
N GLU A 123 -0.46 23.32 -3.26
CA GLU A 123 -1.01 23.13 -4.61
C GLU A 123 -0.48 21.85 -5.27
N SER A 124 0.75 21.46 -4.94
CA SER A 124 1.40 20.25 -5.45
C SER A 124 2.60 19.87 -4.57
N GLY A 125 3.25 18.75 -4.89
CA GLY A 125 4.49 18.34 -4.24
C GLY A 125 4.29 17.32 -3.11
N ASP A 126 5.36 17.08 -2.36
CA ASP A 126 5.38 16.12 -1.27
C ASP A 126 4.51 16.55 -0.09
N GLY A 127 3.88 15.59 0.56
CA GLY A 127 3.08 15.82 1.75
C GLY A 127 1.63 16.28 1.51
N VAL A 128 1.21 16.55 0.26
CA VAL A 128 -0.18 16.97 -0.02
C VAL A 128 -1.20 15.97 0.51
N ALA A 129 -0.98 14.68 0.28
CA ALA A 129 -1.90 13.63 0.73
C ALA A 129 -1.88 13.48 2.26
N SER A 130 -0.70 13.51 2.88
CA SER A 130 -0.56 13.45 4.33
C SER A 130 -1.25 14.63 5.00
N ARG A 131 -1.05 15.84 4.48
CA ARG A 131 -1.67 17.05 5.02
C ARG A 131 -3.19 17.04 4.85
N TRP A 132 -3.69 16.63 3.69
CA TRP A 132 -5.11 16.45 3.47
C TRP A 132 -5.69 15.42 4.45
N ALA A 133 -5.06 14.25 4.59
CA ALA A 133 -5.54 13.21 5.49
C ALA A 133 -5.58 13.68 6.96
N VAL A 134 -4.65 14.53 7.38
CA VAL A 134 -4.59 15.05 8.76
C VAL A 134 -5.60 16.17 9.00
N HIS A 135 -5.77 17.10 8.07
CA HIS A 135 -6.46 18.36 8.33
C HIS A 135 -7.83 18.52 7.64
N ALA A 136 -8.10 17.79 6.56
CA ALA A 136 -9.38 17.94 5.87
C ALA A 136 -10.55 17.75 6.84
N PRO A 137 -11.52 18.69 6.92
CA PRO A 137 -12.70 18.52 7.75
C PRO A 137 -13.45 17.23 7.44
N ILE A 138 -14.07 16.60 8.44
CA ILE A 138 -15.02 15.51 8.20
C ILE A 138 -16.13 16.01 7.28
N GLY A 139 -16.49 15.22 6.27
CA GLY A 139 -17.38 15.61 5.19
C GLY A 139 -16.68 16.13 3.94
N SER A 140 -15.36 16.38 3.97
CA SER A 140 -14.59 16.81 2.80
C SER A 140 -14.72 15.81 1.65
N PRO A 141 -14.89 16.30 0.40
CA PRO A 141 -14.95 15.44 -0.77
C PRO A 141 -13.57 14.85 -1.09
N ILE A 142 -13.60 13.65 -1.63
CA ILE A 142 -12.43 12.94 -2.20
C ILE A 142 -12.86 12.22 -3.47
N GLY A 143 -12.00 12.28 -4.48
CA GLY A 143 -12.19 11.49 -5.69
C GLY A 143 -11.39 10.20 -5.66
N ILE A 144 -11.91 9.14 -6.27
CA ILE A 144 -11.26 7.83 -6.36
C ILE A 144 -11.37 7.34 -7.80
N GLY A 145 -10.23 7.22 -8.47
CA GLY A 145 -10.13 6.65 -9.81
C GLY A 145 -9.56 5.24 -9.78
N GLY A 146 -10.24 4.30 -10.43
CA GLY A 146 -9.77 2.92 -10.51
C GLY A 146 -10.45 1.95 -9.54
N PRO A 147 -9.84 0.76 -9.32
CA PRO A 147 -8.57 0.32 -9.89
C PRO A 147 -8.63 0.16 -11.41
N ARG A 148 -7.49 0.37 -12.10
CA ARG A 148 -7.37 0.18 -13.57
C ARG A 148 -6.97 -1.24 -13.95
N GLY A 149 -6.51 -1.99 -13.00
CA GLY A 149 -6.09 -3.37 -13.16
C GLY A 149 -5.89 -4.02 -11.81
N THR A 150 -5.81 -5.33 -11.85
CA THR A 150 -5.56 -6.14 -10.66
C THR A 150 -4.54 -7.23 -10.97
N THR A 151 -3.90 -7.75 -9.94
CA THR A 151 -3.06 -8.94 -10.04
C THR A 151 -3.63 -10.02 -9.13
N ARG A 152 -3.78 -11.23 -9.68
CA ARG A 152 -4.23 -12.41 -8.95
C ARG A 152 -3.08 -13.40 -8.83
N ILE A 153 -2.94 -13.98 -7.66
CA ILE A 153 -2.09 -15.15 -7.45
C ILE A 153 -2.94 -16.37 -7.81
N VAL A 154 -2.57 -17.09 -8.87
CA VAL A 154 -3.25 -18.30 -9.32
C VAL A 154 -2.38 -19.50 -9.00
N GLY A 155 -2.92 -20.45 -8.23
CA GLY A 155 -2.17 -21.53 -7.60
C GLY A 155 -1.87 -21.22 -6.14
N SER A 156 -0.90 -21.92 -5.56
CA SER A 156 -0.60 -21.84 -4.13
C SER A 156 0.91 -21.73 -3.92
N PRO A 157 1.42 -20.54 -3.58
CA PRO A 157 2.79 -20.41 -3.09
C PRO A 157 2.99 -21.30 -1.86
N ASP A 158 4.16 -21.90 -1.74
CA ASP A 158 4.50 -22.72 -0.57
C ASP A 158 5.21 -21.93 0.54
N GLY A 159 5.36 -20.61 0.32
CA GLY A 159 5.90 -19.67 1.27
C GLY A 159 5.64 -18.21 0.84
N TRP A 160 5.87 -17.26 1.76
CA TRP A 160 5.63 -15.84 1.52
C TRP A 160 6.74 -14.97 2.10
N LEU A 161 7.30 -14.08 1.29
CA LEU A 161 8.11 -12.95 1.75
C LEU A 161 7.35 -11.66 1.44
N LEU A 162 6.96 -10.94 2.48
CA LEU A 162 6.38 -9.60 2.37
C LEU A 162 7.32 -8.60 3.04
N ALA A 163 7.82 -7.63 2.30
CA ALA A 163 8.73 -6.64 2.87
C ALA A 163 8.40 -5.24 2.36
N GLY A 164 8.49 -4.24 3.26
CA GLY A 164 8.23 -2.88 2.87
C GLY A 164 8.53 -1.86 3.96
N ASP A 165 8.39 -0.59 3.60
CA ASP A 165 8.36 0.52 4.56
C ASP A 165 6.92 0.92 4.88
N GLU A 166 6.73 2.03 5.59
CA GLU A 166 5.42 2.52 5.99
C GLU A 166 4.46 2.68 4.79
N THR A 167 4.97 3.00 3.60
CA THR A 167 4.13 3.21 2.40
C THR A 167 3.55 1.90 1.84
N ALA A 168 4.14 0.76 2.18
CA ALA A 168 3.73 -0.55 1.72
C ALA A 168 2.79 -1.28 2.71
N ILE A 169 2.59 -0.77 3.92
CA ILE A 169 1.86 -1.48 4.99
C ILE A 169 0.44 -1.88 4.54
N ALA A 170 -0.31 -1.00 3.91
CA ALA A 170 -1.66 -1.32 3.43
C ALA A 170 -1.65 -2.51 2.45
N GLN A 171 -0.66 -2.58 1.56
CA GLN A 171 -0.52 -3.69 0.62
C GLN A 171 -0.06 -4.97 1.33
N ILE A 172 0.86 -4.85 2.30
CA ILE A 172 1.29 -5.99 3.13
C ILE A 172 0.10 -6.57 3.89
N ARG A 173 -0.78 -5.74 4.47
CA ARG A 173 -2.02 -6.20 5.14
C ARG A 173 -2.89 -7.03 4.21
N ARG A 174 -3.09 -6.57 2.98
CA ARG A 174 -3.91 -7.29 1.99
C ARG A 174 -3.32 -8.64 1.63
N TYR A 175 -2.01 -8.73 1.41
CA TYR A 175 -1.35 -10.01 1.17
C TYR A 175 -1.37 -10.90 2.41
N ALA A 176 -1.05 -10.35 3.58
CA ALA A 176 -1.01 -11.10 4.83
C ALA A 176 -2.35 -11.78 5.14
N ALA A 177 -3.47 -11.12 4.84
CA ALA A 177 -4.82 -11.67 4.99
C ALA A 177 -5.10 -12.89 4.07
N THR A 178 -4.26 -13.13 3.05
CA THR A 178 -4.43 -14.27 2.13
C THR A 178 -3.49 -15.42 2.41
N ILE A 179 -2.55 -15.27 3.35
CA ILE A 179 -1.59 -16.33 3.71
C ILE A 179 -2.31 -17.44 4.48
N PRO A 180 -2.28 -18.70 4.01
CA PRO A 180 -2.81 -19.81 4.80
C PRO A 180 -2.01 -20.01 6.09
N GLU A 181 -2.69 -20.40 7.18
CA GLU A 181 -2.08 -20.52 8.52
C GLU A 181 -0.88 -21.50 8.60
N ASP A 182 -0.87 -22.52 7.75
CA ASP A 182 0.14 -23.58 7.70
C ASP A 182 1.27 -23.29 6.72
N VAL A 183 1.23 -22.17 6.00
CA VAL A 183 2.25 -21.78 5.02
C VAL A 183 3.29 -20.86 5.67
N PRO A 184 4.60 -21.19 5.58
CA PRO A 184 5.64 -20.34 6.15
C PRO A 184 5.65 -18.94 5.50
N ALA A 185 5.82 -17.93 6.34
CA ALA A 185 5.88 -16.55 5.89
C ALA A 185 6.89 -15.75 6.69
N LEU A 186 7.54 -14.80 6.02
CA LEU A 186 8.42 -13.79 6.60
C LEU A 186 7.90 -12.41 6.22
N ILE A 187 7.55 -11.60 7.22
CA ILE A 187 7.07 -10.23 7.03
C ILE A 187 8.08 -9.28 7.68
N LEU A 188 8.67 -8.38 6.86
CA LEU A 188 9.65 -7.38 7.29
C LEU A 188 9.11 -5.98 7.02
N ILE A 189 9.01 -5.14 8.06
CA ILE A 189 8.49 -3.78 7.91
C ILE A 189 9.51 -2.80 8.45
N GLU A 190 10.01 -1.90 7.59
CA GLU A 190 10.84 -0.79 8.04
C GLU A 190 9.96 0.33 8.56
N VAL A 191 10.28 0.78 9.78
CA VAL A 191 9.67 1.96 10.42
C VAL A 191 10.75 2.81 11.07
N ARG A 192 10.43 4.05 11.42
CA ARG A 192 11.37 4.95 12.09
C ARG A 192 11.91 4.35 13.40
N ASN A 193 11.02 3.89 14.27
CA ASN A 193 11.33 3.26 15.57
C ASN A 193 10.09 2.55 16.11
N GLY A 194 10.17 2.01 17.34
CA GLY A 194 9.09 1.25 17.95
C GLY A 194 7.76 2.01 18.14
N ALA A 195 7.79 3.34 18.27
CA ALA A 195 6.56 4.15 18.39
C ALA A 195 5.82 4.32 17.05
N HIS A 196 6.45 3.94 15.94
CA HIS A 196 5.89 4.01 14.59
C HIS A 196 5.47 2.63 14.05
N GLN A 197 5.47 1.61 14.89
CA GLN A 197 4.94 0.29 14.52
C GLN A 197 3.41 0.33 14.49
N VAL A 198 2.83 -0.40 13.57
CA VAL A 198 1.38 -0.63 13.49
C VAL A 198 1.11 -2.12 13.39
N ASP A 199 0.21 -2.62 14.19
CA ASP A 199 -0.13 -4.05 14.21
C ASP A 199 -0.62 -4.52 12.84
N ILE A 200 -0.13 -5.67 12.40
CA ILE A 200 -0.60 -6.37 11.20
C ILE A 200 -1.42 -7.58 11.67
N GLU A 201 -2.68 -7.60 11.27
CA GLU A 201 -3.56 -8.74 11.56
C GLU A 201 -3.13 -9.95 10.73
N THR A 202 -2.36 -10.85 11.35
CA THR A 202 -1.84 -12.06 10.72
C THR A 202 -1.35 -13.05 11.78
N THR A 203 -1.35 -14.34 11.45
CA THR A 203 -0.70 -15.39 12.25
C THR A 203 0.79 -15.51 11.92
N ALA A 204 1.23 -14.95 10.79
CA ALA A 204 2.63 -14.96 10.38
C ALA A 204 3.49 -14.06 11.28
N PRO A 205 4.75 -14.41 11.55
CA PRO A 205 5.66 -13.55 12.30
C PRO A 205 5.96 -12.25 11.54
N VAL A 206 5.82 -11.11 12.23
CA VAL A 206 6.14 -9.79 11.71
C VAL A 206 7.39 -9.27 12.42
N ALA A 207 8.43 -8.95 11.68
CA ALA A 207 9.65 -8.35 12.19
C ALA A 207 9.74 -6.88 11.75
N TYR A 208 9.95 -5.99 12.71
CA TYR A 208 10.15 -4.56 12.44
C TYR A 208 11.62 -4.22 12.37
N VAL A 209 12.01 -3.53 11.31
CA VAL A 209 13.35 -2.99 11.11
C VAL A 209 13.33 -1.49 11.40
N HIS A 210 14.15 -1.03 12.32
CA HIS A 210 14.17 0.37 12.73
C HIS A 210 15.28 1.13 12.02
N ARG A 211 14.92 2.15 11.22
CA ARG A 211 15.92 2.99 10.54
C ARG A 211 16.48 4.13 11.40
N GLY A 212 15.85 4.40 12.56
CA GLY A 212 16.19 5.55 13.39
C GLY A 212 15.63 6.88 12.87
N SER A 213 15.79 7.95 13.67
CA SER A 213 15.23 9.28 13.35
C SER A 213 15.86 9.92 12.12
N ASP A 214 17.18 9.70 11.94
CA ASP A 214 17.98 10.31 10.87
C ASP A 214 18.31 9.32 9.75
N GLY A 215 17.71 8.10 9.79
CA GLY A 215 17.95 7.06 8.82
C GLY A 215 17.28 7.36 7.47
N ILE A 216 17.98 6.97 6.41
CA ILE A 216 17.45 7.08 5.04
C ILE A 216 16.36 6.04 4.86
N PRO A 217 15.14 6.40 4.42
CA PRO A 217 14.09 5.44 4.13
C PRO A 217 14.55 4.34 3.17
N GLY A 218 14.17 3.08 3.48
CA GLY A 218 14.55 1.90 2.71
C GLY A 218 15.95 1.34 2.99
N ALA A 219 16.85 2.09 3.66
CA ALA A 219 18.24 1.65 3.87
C ALA A 219 18.33 0.49 4.87
N ALA A 220 17.61 0.56 5.98
CA ALA A 220 17.63 -0.49 6.98
C ALA A 220 16.95 -1.77 6.45
N LEU A 221 15.85 -1.64 5.70
CA LEU A 221 15.19 -2.75 5.01
C LEU A 221 16.13 -3.38 3.98
N ALA A 222 16.82 -2.58 3.18
CA ALA A 222 17.80 -3.09 2.21
C ALA A 222 18.90 -3.91 2.89
N ALA A 223 19.44 -3.43 4.03
CA ALA A 223 20.41 -4.16 4.81
C ALA A 223 19.83 -5.48 5.37
N ALA A 224 18.58 -5.47 5.85
CA ALA A 224 17.91 -6.68 6.32
C ALA A 224 17.73 -7.71 5.19
N LEU A 225 17.28 -7.29 4.00
CA LEU A 225 17.15 -8.18 2.83
C LEU A 225 18.49 -8.78 2.38
N LEU A 226 19.56 -8.00 2.46
CA LEU A 226 20.91 -8.48 2.12
C LEU A 226 21.45 -9.49 3.14
N ALA A 227 21.01 -9.39 4.40
CA ALA A 227 21.42 -10.29 5.47
C ALA A 227 20.68 -11.64 5.45
N LEU A 228 19.53 -11.74 4.79
CA LEU A 228 18.83 -13.02 4.62
C LEU A 228 19.69 -14.01 3.83
N ASP A 229 19.74 -15.25 4.28
CA ASP A 229 20.42 -16.33 3.60
C ASP A 229 19.43 -17.37 3.03
N ASP A 230 19.94 -18.52 2.57
CA ASP A 230 19.09 -19.56 1.98
C ASP A 230 18.22 -20.27 3.01
N ASP A 231 18.63 -20.30 4.29
CA ASP A 231 17.85 -20.90 5.39
C ASP A 231 16.66 -20.02 5.81
N ASP A 232 16.72 -18.72 5.51
CA ASP A 232 15.64 -17.76 5.75
C ASP A 232 14.53 -17.82 4.69
N LYS A 233 14.77 -18.49 3.57
CA LYS A 233 13.80 -18.58 2.47
C LYS A 233 12.53 -19.31 2.92
N PRO A 234 11.37 -18.67 2.91
CA PRO A 234 10.12 -19.30 3.32
C PRO A 234 9.59 -20.23 2.20
N GLY A 235 9.87 -21.53 2.31
CA GLY A 235 9.47 -22.52 1.31
C GLY A 235 10.43 -22.63 0.11
N GLU A 236 10.08 -23.48 -0.83
CA GLU A 236 10.88 -23.72 -2.03
C GLU A 236 10.52 -22.77 -3.18
N ASP A 237 9.22 -22.43 -3.27
CA ASP A 237 8.63 -21.58 -4.34
C ASP A 237 7.76 -20.46 -3.74
N PRO A 238 8.35 -19.51 -2.98
CA PRO A 238 7.60 -18.49 -2.27
C PRO A 238 7.11 -17.37 -3.21
N PHE A 239 5.96 -16.80 -2.87
CA PHE A 239 5.57 -15.49 -3.38
C PHE A 239 6.39 -14.39 -2.68
N VAL A 240 6.87 -13.44 -3.48
CA VAL A 240 7.68 -12.32 -2.98
C VAL A 240 7.02 -11.00 -3.34
N PHE A 241 6.71 -10.20 -2.31
CA PHE A 241 6.34 -8.80 -2.42
C PHE A 241 7.36 -7.94 -1.67
N ILE A 242 7.99 -7.00 -2.36
CA ILE A 242 8.90 -6.04 -1.75
C ILE A 242 8.61 -4.66 -2.32
N ALA A 243 8.21 -3.72 -1.45
CA ALA A 243 7.93 -2.35 -1.86
C ALA A 243 8.36 -1.33 -0.79
N ALA A 244 9.15 -0.36 -1.19
CA ALA A 244 9.62 0.73 -0.35
C ALA A 244 10.13 1.87 -1.24
N GLU A 245 10.90 2.79 -0.68
CA GLU A 245 11.62 3.81 -1.44
C GLU A 245 12.41 3.17 -2.61
N GLN A 246 12.61 3.92 -3.72
CA GLN A 246 13.15 3.40 -5.00
C GLN A 246 14.48 2.61 -4.85
N ALA A 247 15.31 2.95 -3.88
CA ALA A 247 16.59 2.29 -3.64
C ALA A 247 16.44 0.79 -3.28
N ILE A 248 15.26 0.34 -2.82
CA ILE A 248 14.99 -1.04 -2.44
C ILE A 248 15.00 -2.01 -3.63
N VAL A 249 14.72 -1.52 -4.85
CA VAL A 249 14.51 -2.37 -6.03
C VAL A 249 15.73 -3.24 -6.34
N LYS A 250 16.95 -2.68 -6.22
CA LYS A 250 18.15 -3.45 -6.48
C LYS A 250 18.40 -4.54 -5.42
N PRO A 251 18.43 -4.25 -4.10
CA PRO A 251 18.54 -5.28 -3.06
C PRO A 251 17.49 -6.38 -3.16
N ALA A 252 16.24 -6.02 -3.47
CA ALA A 252 15.14 -6.97 -3.65
C ALA A 252 15.37 -7.92 -4.83
N ARG A 253 15.82 -7.40 -5.97
CA ARG A 253 16.16 -8.22 -7.13
C ARG A 253 17.37 -9.10 -6.89
N ASP A 254 18.38 -8.61 -6.19
CA ASP A 254 19.57 -9.39 -5.82
C ASP A 254 19.18 -10.56 -4.90
N LEU A 255 18.25 -10.36 -3.95
CA LEU A 255 17.69 -11.42 -3.10
C LEU A 255 16.91 -12.44 -3.92
N ALA A 256 15.98 -11.98 -4.78
CA ALA A 256 15.19 -12.86 -5.64
C ALA A 256 16.08 -13.74 -6.53
N ALA A 257 17.13 -13.16 -7.13
CA ALA A 257 18.10 -13.89 -7.95
C ALA A 257 18.87 -14.94 -7.12
N ARG A 258 19.31 -14.60 -5.90
CA ARG A 258 20.03 -15.52 -4.99
C ARG A 258 19.15 -16.69 -4.58
N TRP A 259 17.87 -16.46 -4.33
CA TRP A 259 16.89 -17.50 -4.00
C TRP A 259 16.32 -18.26 -5.22
N GLY A 260 16.76 -17.91 -6.44
CA GLY A 260 16.29 -18.54 -7.67
C GLY A 260 14.84 -18.24 -8.03
N ILE A 261 14.31 -17.11 -7.54
CA ILE A 261 12.93 -16.68 -7.80
C ILE A 261 12.85 -15.98 -9.15
N ASP A 262 11.90 -16.41 -9.96
CA ASP A 262 11.58 -15.72 -11.22
C ASP A 262 10.98 -14.35 -10.94
N ILE A 263 11.62 -13.30 -11.45
CA ILE A 263 11.20 -11.93 -11.26
C ILE A 263 9.79 -11.62 -11.80
N GLU A 264 9.31 -12.37 -12.78
CA GLU A 264 7.94 -12.25 -13.30
C GLU A 264 6.89 -12.78 -12.33
N ARG A 265 7.32 -13.55 -11.33
CA ARG A 265 6.50 -14.10 -10.26
C ARG A 265 6.68 -13.38 -8.92
N ALA A 266 7.42 -12.29 -8.91
CA ALA A 266 7.62 -11.41 -7.78
C ALA A 266 7.00 -10.03 -8.05
N VAL A 267 6.57 -9.36 -7.01
CA VAL A 267 6.11 -7.97 -7.05
C VAL A 267 7.15 -7.11 -6.34
N ILE A 268 8.00 -6.43 -7.11
CA ILE A 268 9.04 -5.56 -6.57
C ILE A 268 8.80 -4.14 -7.09
N LYS A 269 8.53 -3.20 -6.17
CA LYS A 269 8.15 -1.81 -6.48
C LYS A 269 9.00 -0.81 -5.73
N GLY A 270 9.33 0.31 -6.39
CA GLY A 270 9.87 1.50 -5.76
C GLY A 270 8.77 2.56 -5.66
N TYR A 271 8.46 3.02 -4.46
CA TYR A 271 7.47 4.06 -4.17
C TYR A 271 8.19 5.39 -3.89
N GLY A 272 8.27 6.26 -4.89
CA GLY A 272 8.95 7.55 -4.76
C GLY A 272 10.47 7.48 -4.86
N LYS A 273 11.10 8.65 -4.90
CA LYS A 273 12.54 8.85 -4.76
C LYS A 273 12.77 9.93 -3.73
N SER A 274 13.58 9.62 -2.71
CA SER A 274 14.03 10.63 -1.76
C SER A 274 14.88 11.67 -2.49
N GLY A 275 14.39 12.89 -2.61
CA GLY A 275 15.14 14.02 -3.17
C GLY A 275 14.73 14.50 -4.57
N ASP A 276 13.74 13.93 -5.22
CA ASP A 276 13.16 14.55 -6.44
C ASP A 276 12.19 15.67 -6.03
N THR A 277 12.74 16.88 -5.89
CA THR A 277 11.99 18.14 -6.02
C THR A 277 11.86 18.43 -7.51
N GLU A 278 10.76 18.07 -8.14
CA GLU A 278 10.28 18.68 -9.38
C GLU A 278 8.90 19.28 -9.16
#